data_6f76d2bb92dde1594dc231d0a5e1d986
#
_entry.id   6f76d2bb92dde1594dc231d0a5e1d986
#
_cell.length_a   1.000
_cell.length_b   1.000
_cell.length_c   1.000
_cell.angle_alpha   90.00
_cell.angle_beta   90.00
_cell.angle_gamma   90.00
#
_symmetry.space_group_name_H-M   'P 1'
#
loop_
_entity.id
_entity.type
_entity.pdbx_description
1 polymer ?
#
loop_
_entity_poly.entity_id
_entity_poly.type
_entity_poly.pdbx_seq_one_letter_code
_entity_poly.pdbx_strand_id
1 'polypeptide(L)' 'MGQHLIMVSSITQAIKGRDLLRGKGIKAYIEKTPGHLDSHGCGYSIIVYEQPEAFVPMLKSNGVRIIGTSDRV' A
#
# COMPACT_ATOMS: atom_id res chain seq x y z
N MET A 1 9.47 14.32 6.03
CA MET A 1 8.93 12.97 6.21
C MET A 1 8.56 12.41 4.86
N GLY A 2 9.04 11.22 4.57
CA GLY A 2 8.82 10.61 3.26
C GLY A 2 7.51 9.88 3.16
N GLN A 3 7.10 9.63 1.94
CA GLN A 3 5.97 8.76 1.66
C GLN A 3 6.48 7.33 1.52
N HIS A 4 5.66 6.38 1.94
CA HIS A 4 5.96 4.97 1.80
C HIS A 4 4.88 4.32 0.96
N LEU A 5 5.26 3.37 0.13
CA LEU A 5 4.33 2.67 -0.75
C LEU A 5 4.18 1.23 -0.28
N ILE A 6 2.94 0.81 -0.15
CA ILE A 6 2.62 -0.60 0.07
C ILE A 6 2.04 -1.11 -1.25
N MET A 7 2.83 -1.92 -1.97
CA MET A 7 2.45 -2.37 -3.31
C MET A 7 1.54 -3.58 -3.22
N VAL A 8 0.45 -3.53 -3.97
CA VAL A 8 -0.54 -4.61 -4.00
C VAL A 8 -0.82 -5.01 -5.45
N SER A 9 -1.46 -6.16 -5.62
CA SER A 9 -1.62 -6.75 -6.96
C SER A 9 -2.78 -6.17 -7.77
N SER A 10 -3.75 -5.51 -7.13
CA SER A 10 -4.91 -5.01 -7.84
C SER A 10 -5.53 -3.82 -7.12
N ILE A 11 -6.36 -3.07 -7.85
CA ILE A 11 -7.07 -1.93 -7.27
C ILE A 11 -8.01 -2.37 -6.14
N THR A 12 -8.60 -3.55 -6.25
CA THR A 12 -9.48 -4.09 -5.21
C THR A 12 -8.71 -4.27 -3.90
N GLN A 13 -7.50 -4.81 -3.98
CA GLN A 13 -6.65 -4.96 -2.80
C GLN A 13 -6.22 -3.62 -2.24
N ALA A 14 -5.94 -2.66 -3.13
CA ALA A 14 -5.56 -1.31 -2.70
C ALA A 14 -6.69 -0.63 -1.94
N ILE A 15 -7.91 -0.73 -2.45
CA ILE A 15 -9.09 -0.15 -1.78
C ILE A 15 -9.29 -0.79 -0.41
N LYS A 16 -9.20 -2.10 -0.35
CA LYS A 16 -9.37 -2.82 0.91
C LYS A 16 -8.34 -2.39 1.95
N GLY A 17 -7.07 -2.32 1.54
CA GLY A 17 -6.01 -1.90 2.45
C GLY A 17 -6.17 -0.45 2.89
N ARG A 18 -6.48 0.43 1.95
CA ARG A 18 -6.71 1.84 2.28
C ARG A 18 -7.85 1.99 3.29
N ASP A 19 -8.95 1.28 3.07
CA ASP A 19 -10.10 1.41 3.96
C ASP A 19 -9.80 0.88 5.36
N LEU A 20 -9.03 -0.20 5.46
CA LEU A 20 -8.59 -0.71 6.75
C LEU A 20 -7.74 0.32 7.49
N LEU A 21 -6.83 0.97 6.80
CA LEU A 21 -5.97 1.98 7.40
C LEU A 21 -6.78 3.20 7.83
N ARG A 22 -7.68 3.67 6.99
CA ARG A 22 -8.54 4.81 7.32
C ARG A 22 -9.44 4.51 8.50
N GLY A 23 -9.90 3.28 8.62
CA GLY A 23 -10.69 2.87 9.76
C GLY A 23 -9.95 2.96 11.08
N LYS A 24 -8.61 2.99 11.04
CA LYS A 24 -7.78 3.14 12.21
C LYS A 24 -7.25 4.57 12.39
N GLY A 25 -7.76 5.51 11.59
CA GLY A 25 -7.35 6.91 11.67
C GLY A 25 -6.03 7.22 10.97
N ILE A 26 -5.58 6.34 10.10
CA ILE A 26 -4.32 6.50 9.39
C ILE A 26 -4.60 7.06 8.01
N LYS A 27 -3.86 8.09 7.61
CA LYS A 27 -3.98 8.65 6.26
C LYS A 27 -3.41 7.68 5.24
N ALA A 28 -4.22 7.32 4.27
CA ALA A 28 -3.82 6.40 3.22
C ALA A 28 -4.49 6.80 1.91
N TYR A 29 -3.72 6.71 0.83
CA TYR A 29 -4.18 7.05 -0.52
C TYR A 29 -3.80 5.94 -1.48
N ILE A 30 -4.47 5.87 -2.61
CA ILE A 30 -4.18 4.89 -3.64
C ILE A 30 -3.58 5.59 -4.84
N GLU A 31 -2.52 5.00 -5.40
CA GLU A 31 -2.02 5.43 -6.70
C GLU A 31 -1.56 4.20 -7.48
N LYS A 32 -1.45 4.36 -8.78
CA LYS A 32 -0.87 3.30 -9.60
C LYS A 32 0.62 3.22 -9.31
N THR A 33 1.13 1.99 -9.13
CA THR A 33 2.54 1.78 -8.84
C THR A 33 3.39 2.37 -9.97
N PRO A 34 4.42 3.17 -9.65
CA PRO A 34 5.31 3.70 -10.68
C PRO A 34 5.93 2.59 -11.52
N GLY A 35 6.07 2.83 -12.81
CA GLY A 35 6.52 1.83 -13.76
C GLY A 35 7.88 1.22 -13.41
N HIS A 36 8.77 1.99 -12.82
CA HIS A 36 10.10 1.50 -12.43
C HIS A 36 10.06 0.58 -11.22
N LEU A 37 8.95 0.57 -10.48
CA LEU A 37 8.77 -0.32 -9.33
C LEU A 37 7.85 -1.49 -9.65
N ASP A 38 7.09 -1.40 -10.73
CA ASP A 38 6.12 -2.41 -11.13
C ASP A 38 6.68 -3.23 -12.30
N SER A 39 7.31 -4.33 -11.98
CA SER A 39 7.90 -5.20 -12.99
C SER A 39 6.85 -5.94 -13.81
N HIS A 40 5.61 -5.93 -13.39
CA HIS A 40 4.53 -6.64 -14.07
C HIS A 40 3.65 -5.72 -14.93
N GLY A 41 3.91 -4.42 -14.89
CA GLY A 41 3.19 -3.46 -15.73
C GLY A 41 1.81 -3.10 -15.25
N CYS A 42 1.29 -3.71 -14.20
CA CYS A 42 0.00 -3.33 -13.64
C CYS A 42 -0.08 -3.64 -12.17
N GLY A 43 -0.03 -2.61 -11.37
CA GLY A 43 -0.12 -2.72 -9.93
C GLY A 43 -0.56 -1.40 -9.33
N TYR A 44 -0.97 -1.46 -8.10
CA TYR A 44 -1.41 -0.30 -7.35
C TYR A 44 -0.68 -0.23 -6.04
N SER A 45 -0.56 0.97 -5.48
CA SER A 45 0.14 1.18 -4.23
C SER A 45 -0.73 1.97 -3.28
N ILE A 46 -0.60 1.66 -2.00
CA ILE A 46 -1.22 2.45 -0.94
C ILE A 46 -0.13 3.35 -0.39
N ILE A 47 -0.37 4.67 -0.44
CA ILE A 47 0.58 5.65 0.05
C ILE A 47 0.29 5.90 1.52
N VAL A 48 1.30 5.73 2.37
CA VAL A 48 1.22 6.03 3.79
C VAL A 48 2.39 6.93 4.17
N TYR A 49 2.26 7.64 5.29
CA TYR A 49 3.29 8.57 5.76
C TYR A 49 4.01 8.07 7.00
N GLU A 50 3.72 6.84 7.40
CA GLU A 50 4.38 6.18 8.52
C GLU A 50 5.01 4.90 8.02
N GLN A 51 5.85 4.28 8.86
CA GLN A 51 6.57 3.07 8.45
C GLN A 51 5.60 1.96 8.08
N PRO A 52 5.73 1.38 6.87
CA PRO A 52 4.80 0.35 6.43
C PRO A 52 4.81 -0.89 7.32
N GLU A 53 5.93 -1.20 7.94
CA GLU A 53 6.04 -2.37 8.81
C GLU A 53 5.03 -2.35 9.95
N ALA A 54 4.57 -1.16 10.34
CA ALA A 54 3.56 -1.04 11.38
C ALA A 54 2.19 -1.57 10.92
N PHE A 55 1.96 -1.59 9.62
CA PHE A 55 0.66 -1.93 9.04
C PHE A 55 0.63 -3.25 8.29
N VAL A 56 1.77 -3.69 7.77
CA VAL A 56 1.83 -4.88 6.91
C VAL A 56 1.24 -6.12 7.59
N PRO A 57 1.57 -6.44 8.84
CA PRO A 57 0.98 -7.61 9.47
C PRO A 57 -0.54 -7.51 9.60
N MET A 58 -1.04 -6.34 9.92
CA MET A 58 -2.48 -6.12 10.06
C MET A 58 -3.19 -6.28 8.71
N LEU A 59 -2.62 -5.72 7.66
CA LEU A 59 -3.20 -5.83 6.33
C LEU A 59 -3.21 -7.28 5.84
N LYS A 60 -2.11 -7.99 6.06
CA LYS A 60 -2.05 -9.41 5.69
C LYS A 60 -3.06 -10.25 6.46
N SER A 61 -3.24 -9.96 7.74
CA SER A 61 -4.23 -10.67 8.57
C SER A 61 -5.64 -10.44 8.08
N ASN A 62 -5.90 -9.33 7.41
CA ASN A 62 -7.22 -9.00 6.89
C ASN A 62 -7.39 -9.36 5.41
N GLY A 63 -6.48 -10.15 4.86
CA GLY A 63 -6.61 -10.66 3.51
C GLY A 63 -6.10 -9.73 2.41
N VAL A 64 -5.35 -8.69 2.76
CA VAL A 64 -4.73 -7.82 1.78
C VAL A 64 -3.45 -8.48 1.29
N ARG A 65 -3.37 -8.71 -0.01
CA ARG A 65 -2.20 -9.35 -0.60
C ARG A 65 -1.17 -8.29 -0.96
N ILE A 66 -0.10 -8.23 -0.18
CA ILE A 66 0.98 -7.25 -0.37
C ILE A 66 2.10 -7.88 -1.19
N ILE A 67 2.49 -7.21 -2.27
CA ILE A 67 3.59 -7.65 -3.13
C ILE A 67 4.92 -7.20 -2.55
N GLY A 68 4.96 -6.00 -2.00
CA GLY A 68 6.17 -5.45 -1.43
C GLY A 68 5.95 -4.05 -0.92
N THR A 69 7.01 -3.44 -0.42
CA THR A 69 6.96 -2.05 0.05
C THR A 69 8.12 -1.28 -0.56
N SER A 70 7.96 0.03 -0.66
CA SER A 70 9.00 0.91 -1.17
C SER A 70 8.86 2.27 -0.52
N ASP A 71 9.95 3.02 -0.49
CA ASP A 71 9.93 4.39 0.00
C ASP A 71 9.86 5.35 -1.18
N ARG A 72 9.07 6.39 -1.00
CA ARG A 72 8.97 7.46 -1.98
C ARG A 72 9.45 8.74 -1.32
N VAL A 73 10.53 9.25 -1.83
CA VAL A 73 11.16 10.44 -1.27
C VAL A 73 10.73 11.68 -2.05
#